data_83838e5b283171c3ae0c24d2eba6f936
#
_entry.id   83838e5b283171c3ae0c24d2eba6f936
#
_cell.length_a   1.000
_cell.length_b   1.000
_cell.length_c   1.000
_cell.angle_alpha   90.00
_cell.angle_beta   90.00
_cell.angle_gamma   90.00
#
_symmetry.space_group_name_H-M   'P 1'
#
loop_
_entity.id
_entity.type
_entity.pdbx_description
1 polymer ?
#
loop_
_entity_poly.entity_id
_entity_poly.type
_entity_poly.pdbx_seq_one_letter_code
_entity_poly.pdbx_strand_id
1 'polypeptide(L)'
;MVRGMNLCSWIGLIVLLSIFGCTKTPVNTEQFEPINDAAELAPAAEPALKAPPSPKAPVKPVGKDLSTVRRAITEKELRKLQEKDPDLEYYRCIEILCRLNKKDKEYIRQDMKRKRPLTVPKKFSSYKGWSPLPANIADAGKFPRLILVVKNIPFLGWYQNGKLVDSTYVCIGKMNTWTKRGLYTVKAKDLNHMSTYPNAYGFPAFMPNALHIYDRVWIHTGDVTGPNCSHGCINVPIAPAEKLYNWTNVGTAVLITESLKDLGRDFKTARLEKPNPQKAPPVKEKGKQDKGQAAANETQKQVPRNSNKAATGGI
;
A
#
# COMPACT_ATOMS: atom_id res chain seq x y z
N MET A 1 -1.89 21.90 -68.10
CA MET A 1 -2.90 20.89 -68.43
C MET A 1 -3.48 20.39 -67.13
N VAL A 2 -4.55 20.94 -66.63
CA VAL A 2 -5.97 20.77 -66.96
C VAL A 2 -6.54 19.50 -66.31
N ARG A 3 -7.40 19.74 -65.28
CA ARG A 3 -8.65 19.07 -64.88
C ARG A 3 -8.46 17.70 -64.12
N GLY A 4 -9.23 17.36 -63.12
CA GLY A 4 -10.62 17.73 -62.86
C GLY A 4 -11.08 17.45 -61.43
N MET A 5 -12.00 18.24 -61.03
CA MET A 5 -12.92 18.19 -59.88
C MET A 5 -13.96 17.08 -60.09
N ASN A 6 -14.39 16.42 -58.99
CA ASN A 6 -15.75 15.89 -58.78
C ASN A 6 -15.99 15.88 -57.28
N LEU A 7 -16.78 16.67 -56.72
CA LEU A 7 -18.20 16.99 -56.58
C LEU A 7 -19.06 15.81 -56.08
N CYS A 8 -19.63 16.05 -54.88
CA CYS A 8 -20.92 15.63 -54.33
C CYS A 8 -21.13 14.20 -53.89
N SER A 9 -21.41 14.01 -52.61
CA SER A 9 -22.74 13.51 -52.24
C SER A 9 -23.09 13.84 -50.78
N TRP A 10 -24.12 14.62 -50.60
CA TRP A 10 -24.85 14.88 -49.36
C TRP A 10 -25.76 13.67 -49.10
N ILE A 11 -25.69 13.05 -47.90
CA ILE A 11 -26.76 12.20 -47.39
C ILE A 11 -27.16 12.72 -46.01
N GLY A 12 -28.38 13.19 -45.95
CA GLY A 12 -29.03 13.74 -44.78
C GLY A 12 -29.22 12.67 -43.67
N LEU A 13 -28.90 13.05 -42.46
CA LEU A 13 -29.23 12.26 -41.26
C LEU A 13 -30.50 12.83 -40.64
N ILE A 14 -31.59 12.08 -40.71
CA ILE A 14 -32.85 12.34 -40.05
C ILE A 14 -32.66 12.11 -38.54
N VAL A 15 -32.82 13.18 -37.75
CA VAL A 15 -32.87 13.09 -36.28
C VAL A 15 -34.31 12.77 -35.89
N LEU A 16 -34.52 11.54 -35.40
CA LEU A 16 -35.75 11.14 -34.72
C LEU A 16 -35.67 11.56 -33.24
N LEU A 17 -36.41 12.61 -32.88
CA LEU A 17 -36.65 12.97 -31.49
C LEU A 17 -37.67 11.97 -30.87
N SER A 18 -37.20 11.10 -30.04
CA SER A 18 -38.05 10.27 -29.15
C SER A 18 -38.30 11.04 -27.85
N ILE A 19 -39.50 11.55 -27.69
CA ILE A 19 -40.00 12.17 -26.46
C ILE A 19 -40.34 11.02 -25.49
N PHE A 20 -39.51 10.73 -24.51
CA PHE A 20 -39.88 9.87 -23.39
C PHE A 20 -40.55 10.69 -22.29
N GLY A 21 -41.86 10.49 -22.14
CA GLY A 21 -42.64 11.08 -21.08
C GLY A 21 -42.24 10.51 -19.71
N CYS A 22 -41.94 11.42 -18.78
CA CYS A 22 -41.78 11.11 -17.36
C CYS A 22 -43.16 10.72 -16.75
N THR A 23 -43.41 9.46 -16.50
CA THR A 23 -44.49 9.03 -15.61
C THR A 23 -43.99 9.07 -14.17
N LYS A 24 -44.53 9.98 -13.37
CA LYS A 24 -44.34 10.04 -11.92
C LYS A 24 -45.15 8.88 -11.30
N THR A 25 -44.43 7.89 -10.75
CA THR A 25 -45.04 6.91 -9.83
C THR A 25 -45.23 7.56 -8.45
N PRO A 26 -46.41 7.41 -7.82
CA PRO A 26 -46.66 7.93 -6.48
C PRO A 26 -45.84 7.12 -5.46
N VAL A 27 -45.10 7.81 -4.61
CA VAL A 27 -44.42 7.23 -3.44
C VAL A 27 -45.50 6.91 -2.40
N ASN A 28 -45.66 5.63 -2.09
CA ASN A 28 -46.50 5.17 -1.02
C ASN A 28 -45.81 5.47 0.32
N THR A 29 -46.36 6.43 1.08
CA THR A 29 -45.93 6.73 2.44
C THR A 29 -46.60 5.70 3.36
N GLU A 30 -45.95 4.56 3.60
CA GLU A 30 -46.28 3.72 4.74
C GLU A 30 -45.84 4.38 6.02
N GLN A 31 -46.81 4.63 6.89
CA GLN A 31 -46.64 5.15 8.24
C GLN A 31 -45.85 4.13 9.08
N PHE A 32 -44.67 4.53 9.54
CA PHE A 32 -43.93 3.81 10.58
C PHE A 32 -44.58 4.09 11.93
N GLU A 33 -45.23 3.12 12.50
CA GLU A 33 -45.59 3.12 13.91
C GLU A 33 -44.37 2.84 14.79
N PRO A 34 -44.20 3.53 15.92
CA PRO A 34 -43.05 3.27 16.81
C PRO A 34 -43.31 1.95 17.57
N ILE A 35 -42.45 0.97 17.34
CA ILE A 35 -42.39 -0.23 18.17
C ILE A 35 -41.68 0.13 19.48
N ASN A 36 -42.49 0.32 20.54
CA ASN A 36 -42.04 0.33 21.92
C ASN A 36 -42.01 -1.11 22.43
N ASP A 37 -40.87 -1.79 22.28
CA ASP A 37 -40.56 -2.95 23.08
C ASP A 37 -39.12 -2.82 23.59
N ALA A 38 -39.04 -2.28 24.78
CA ALA A 38 -37.82 -2.38 25.60
C ALA A 38 -37.77 -3.80 26.16
N ALA A 39 -37.37 -4.77 25.34
CA ALA A 39 -36.92 -6.06 25.80
C ALA A 39 -35.39 -5.98 26.00
N GLU A 40 -35.01 -6.07 27.25
CA GLU A 40 -33.65 -6.23 27.78
C GLU A 40 -32.90 -7.32 27.01
N LEU A 41 -32.08 -6.92 26.04
CA LEU A 41 -31.15 -7.79 25.34
C LEU A 41 -29.91 -7.99 26.22
N ALA A 42 -29.84 -9.16 26.86
CA ALA A 42 -28.59 -9.67 27.42
C ALA A 42 -27.50 -9.67 26.34
N PRO A 43 -26.23 -9.35 26.67
CA PRO A 43 -25.17 -9.31 25.69
C PRO A 43 -24.97 -10.70 25.08
N ALA A 44 -25.29 -10.82 23.79
CA ALA A 44 -24.99 -12.01 23.01
C ALA A 44 -23.47 -12.19 22.99
N ALA A 45 -23.00 -13.35 23.45
CA ALA A 45 -21.61 -13.75 23.37
C ALA A 45 -21.14 -13.66 21.91
N GLU A 46 -20.12 -12.85 21.66
CA GLU A 46 -19.45 -12.80 20.36
C GLU A 46 -19.04 -14.20 19.94
N PRO A 47 -19.34 -14.64 18.71
CA PRO A 47 -18.85 -15.92 18.22
C PRO A 47 -17.33 -15.86 18.18
N ALA A 48 -16.67 -16.74 18.93
CA ALA A 48 -15.22 -16.87 18.93
C ALA A 48 -14.72 -16.99 17.49
N LEU A 49 -14.01 -15.97 17.02
CA LEU A 49 -13.30 -15.99 15.74
C LEU A 49 -12.40 -17.22 15.74
N LYS A 50 -12.71 -18.20 14.88
CA LYS A 50 -11.85 -19.36 14.67
C LYS A 50 -10.44 -18.86 14.41
N ALA A 51 -9.49 -19.28 15.23
CA ALA A 51 -8.09 -18.99 15.07
C ALA A 51 -7.66 -19.32 13.62
N PRO A 52 -6.89 -18.44 12.95
CA PRO A 52 -6.39 -18.74 11.63
C PRO A 52 -5.59 -20.05 11.68
N PRO A 53 -5.65 -20.87 10.61
CA PRO A 53 -4.96 -22.15 10.58
C PRO A 53 -3.47 -21.94 10.92
N SER A 54 -2.96 -22.75 11.82
CA SER A 54 -1.55 -22.74 12.24
C SER A 54 -0.64 -22.76 11.02
N PRO A 55 0.37 -21.88 10.92
CA PRO A 55 1.30 -21.88 9.81
C PRO A 55 1.98 -23.24 9.76
N LYS A 56 1.92 -23.88 8.58
CA LYS A 56 2.62 -25.15 8.31
C LYS A 56 4.09 -24.99 8.74
N ALA A 57 4.58 -25.92 9.54
CA ALA A 57 5.93 -25.92 10.07
C ALA A 57 6.97 -25.61 8.98
N PRO A 58 8.00 -24.77 9.25
CA PRO A 58 9.02 -24.45 8.28
C PRO A 58 9.79 -25.71 7.92
N VAL A 59 9.67 -26.10 6.64
CA VAL A 59 10.50 -27.16 6.06
C VAL A 59 11.95 -26.69 6.15
N LYS A 60 12.82 -27.46 6.84
CA LYS A 60 14.27 -27.21 6.88
C LYS A 60 14.78 -27.10 5.45
N PRO A 61 15.56 -26.08 5.06
CA PRO A 61 16.11 -25.97 3.73
C PRO A 61 17.18 -27.04 3.55
N VAL A 62 16.83 -28.14 2.92
CA VAL A 62 17.80 -29.00 2.24
C VAL A 62 18.43 -28.13 1.15
N GLY A 63 19.75 -28.01 1.11
CA GLY A 63 20.61 -27.15 0.31
C GLY A 63 20.02 -26.66 -1.02
N LYS A 64 19.14 -25.65 -0.96
CA LYS A 64 18.54 -25.06 -2.15
C LYS A 64 19.60 -24.23 -2.86
N ASP A 65 19.86 -24.54 -4.13
CA ASP A 65 20.68 -23.68 -4.97
C ASP A 65 19.97 -22.31 -5.16
N LEU A 66 20.42 -21.30 -4.43
CA LEU A 66 19.95 -19.91 -4.50
C LEU A 66 20.82 -19.06 -5.43
N SER A 67 21.54 -19.67 -6.37
CA SER A 67 22.34 -18.93 -7.32
C SER A 67 21.47 -18.13 -8.29
N THR A 68 21.94 -16.91 -8.60
CA THR A 68 21.28 -15.98 -9.52
C THR A 68 22.23 -15.55 -10.61
N VAL A 69 21.67 -15.01 -11.69
CA VAL A 69 22.41 -14.37 -12.79
C VAL A 69 21.71 -13.08 -13.16
N ARG A 70 22.48 -12.07 -13.59
CA ARG A 70 21.92 -10.83 -14.09
C ARG A 70 21.77 -10.91 -15.62
N ARG A 71 20.52 -10.97 -16.10
CA ARG A 71 20.21 -11.08 -17.52
C ARG A 71 18.81 -10.57 -17.85
N ALA A 72 18.53 -10.33 -19.10
CA ALA A 72 17.16 -10.19 -19.58
C ALA A 72 16.40 -11.52 -19.49
N ILE A 73 15.11 -11.46 -19.25
CA ILE A 73 14.19 -12.59 -19.23
C ILE A 73 12.89 -12.20 -19.93
N THR A 74 12.21 -13.13 -20.56
CA THR A 74 11.00 -12.89 -21.33
C THR A 74 9.78 -13.60 -20.73
N GLU A 75 8.57 -13.12 -21.05
CA GLU A 75 7.32 -13.81 -20.64
C GLU A 75 7.25 -15.23 -21.21
N LYS A 76 7.69 -15.43 -22.47
CA LYS A 76 7.73 -16.75 -23.10
C LYS A 76 8.58 -17.73 -22.30
N GLU A 77 9.70 -17.27 -21.75
CA GLU A 77 10.57 -18.09 -20.90
C GLU A 77 9.88 -18.47 -19.58
N LEU A 78 9.17 -17.53 -18.94
CA LEU A 78 8.42 -17.81 -17.71
C LEU A 78 7.28 -18.81 -17.95
N ARG A 79 6.55 -18.70 -19.07
CA ARG A 79 5.50 -19.67 -19.44
C ARG A 79 6.06 -21.07 -19.66
N LYS A 80 7.23 -21.19 -20.29
CA LYS A 80 7.93 -22.49 -20.43
C LYS A 80 8.35 -23.10 -19.09
N LEU A 81 8.61 -22.29 -18.08
CA LEU A 81 8.86 -22.79 -16.72
C LEU A 81 7.60 -23.39 -16.11
N GLN A 82 6.45 -22.76 -16.30
CA GLN A 82 5.14 -23.28 -15.87
C GLN A 82 4.79 -24.61 -16.54
N GLU A 83 5.08 -24.77 -17.83
CA GLU A 83 4.88 -26.03 -18.58
C GLU A 83 5.68 -27.20 -17.95
N LYS A 84 6.89 -26.92 -17.45
CA LYS A 84 7.79 -27.91 -16.82
C LYS A 84 7.50 -28.17 -15.35
N ASP A 85 7.00 -27.18 -14.62
CA ASP A 85 6.71 -27.24 -13.20
C ASP A 85 5.41 -26.41 -12.95
N PRO A 86 4.24 -27.08 -12.86
CA PRO A 86 2.96 -26.40 -12.65
C PRO A 86 2.91 -25.49 -11.44
N ASP A 87 3.71 -25.76 -10.41
CA ASP A 87 3.82 -24.88 -9.24
C ASP A 87 4.54 -23.56 -9.53
N LEU A 88 5.22 -23.44 -10.68
CA LEU A 88 5.85 -22.22 -11.15
C LEU A 88 4.92 -21.46 -12.11
N GLU A 89 3.68 -21.24 -11.68
CA GLU A 89 2.76 -20.36 -12.41
C GLU A 89 3.43 -19.03 -12.77
N TYR A 90 3.03 -18.46 -13.90
CA TYR A 90 3.57 -17.19 -14.40
C TYR A 90 3.63 -16.10 -13.32
N TYR A 91 2.52 -15.93 -12.56
CA TYR A 91 2.47 -14.91 -11.50
C TYR A 91 3.42 -15.20 -10.34
N ARG A 92 3.63 -16.47 -10.01
CA ARG A 92 4.61 -16.87 -8.99
C ARG A 92 6.04 -16.59 -9.45
N CYS A 93 6.34 -16.83 -10.72
CA CYS A 93 7.64 -16.46 -11.29
C CYS A 93 7.86 -14.94 -11.26
N ILE A 94 6.84 -14.15 -11.58
CA ILE A 94 6.89 -12.68 -11.46
C ILE A 94 7.13 -12.27 -10.00
N GLU A 95 6.45 -12.87 -9.03
CA GLU A 95 6.66 -12.60 -7.61
C GLU A 95 8.11 -12.88 -7.17
N ILE A 96 8.68 -14.00 -7.59
CA ILE A 96 10.10 -14.32 -7.34
C ILE A 96 11.02 -13.23 -7.90
N LEU A 97 10.77 -12.77 -9.13
CA LEU A 97 11.54 -11.68 -9.74
C LEU A 97 11.34 -10.36 -8.97
N CYS A 98 10.12 -10.03 -8.52
CA CYS A 98 9.85 -8.87 -7.68
C CYS A 98 10.69 -8.90 -6.40
N ARG A 99 10.67 -10.01 -5.69
CA ARG A 99 11.42 -10.20 -4.43
C ARG A 99 12.94 -10.08 -4.64
N LEU A 100 13.47 -10.65 -5.72
CA LEU A 100 14.90 -10.59 -6.03
C LEU A 100 15.36 -9.19 -6.45
N ASN A 101 14.52 -8.47 -7.19
CA ASN A 101 14.87 -7.15 -7.73
C ASN A 101 14.33 -5.98 -6.91
N LYS A 102 13.53 -6.23 -5.84
CA LYS A 102 12.86 -5.22 -4.99
C LYS A 102 12.11 -4.20 -5.85
N LYS A 103 11.24 -4.73 -6.73
CA LYS A 103 10.41 -3.94 -7.63
C LYS A 103 9.02 -4.57 -7.73
N ASP A 104 7.99 -3.74 -7.82
CA ASP A 104 6.64 -4.22 -8.07
C ASP A 104 6.48 -4.82 -9.46
N LYS A 105 5.46 -5.68 -9.58
CA LYS A 105 5.18 -6.47 -10.80
C LYS A 105 5.15 -5.63 -12.07
N GLU A 106 4.64 -4.41 -12.00
CA GLU A 106 4.53 -3.54 -13.18
C GLU A 106 5.92 -3.09 -13.67
N TYR A 107 6.82 -2.75 -12.74
CA TYR A 107 8.20 -2.38 -13.08
C TYR A 107 9.02 -3.57 -13.59
N ILE A 108 8.79 -4.77 -13.01
CA ILE A 108 9.38 -6.02 -13.54
C ILE A 108 8.92 -6.28 -14.97
N ARG A 109 7.61 -6.17 -15.25
CA ARG A 109 7.07 -6.35 -16.62
C ARG A 109 7.62 -5.32 -17.60
N GLN A 110 7.73 -4.05 -17.17
CA GLN A 110 8.35 -3.01 -18.00
C GLN A 110 9.83 -3.31 -18.31
N ASP A 111 10.59 -3.77 -17.31
CA ASP A 111 11.98 -4.14 -17.50
C ASP A 111 12.11 -5.34 -18.45
N MET A 112 11.24 -6.35 -18.32
CA MET A 112 11.17 -7.49 -19.25
C MET A 112 10.85 -7.05 -20.69
N LYS A 113 9.82 -6.20 -20.87
CA LYS A 113 9.44 -5.64 -22.18
C LYS A 113 10.58 -4.85 -22.83
N ARG A 114 11.32 -4.08 -22.02
CA ARG A 114 12.47 -3.28 -22.46
C ARG A 114 13.78 -4.08 -22.53
N LYS A 115 13.73 -5.40 -22.30
CA LYS A 115 14.91 -6.30 -22.26
C LYS A 115 16.00 -5.81 -21.28
N ARG A 116 15.62 -5.14 -20.20
CA ARG A 116 16.55 -4.70 -19.16
C ARG A 116 17.02 -5.87 -18.32
N PRO A 117 18.31 -5.92 -17.93
CA PRO A 117 18.81 -7.01 -17.08
C PRO A 117 18.16 -7.00 -15.70
N LEU A 118 17.61 -8.16 -15.29
CA LEU A 118 17.10 -8.44 -13.97
C LEU A 118 17.98 -9.47 -13.28
N THR A 119 17.94 -9.50 -11.95
CA THR A 119 18.45 -10.62 -11.14
C THR A 119 17.47 -11.77 -11.28
N VAL A 120 17.90 -12.85 -11.93
CA VAL A 120 17.09 -14.01 -12.31
C VAL A 120 17.64 -15.25 -11.61
N PRO A 121 16.83 -16.12 -10.98
CA PRO A 121 17.28 -17.38 -10.44
C PRO A 121 17.86 -18.27 -11.54
N LYS A 122 18.92 -19.00 -11.28
CA LYS A 122 19.31 -20.12 -12.14
C LYS A 122 18.27 -21.25 -12.08
N LYS A 123 17.67 -21.45 -10.89
CA LYS A 123 16.61 -22.43 -10.64
C LYS A 123 15.44 -21.79 -9.90
N PHE A 124 14.33 -21.51 -10.60
CA PHE A 124 13.15 -20.85 -10.02
C PHE A 124 12.51 -21.66 -8.88
N SER A 125 12.46 -22.99 -8.99
CA SER A 125 11.87 -23.86 -7.95
C SER A 125 12.55 -23.73 -6.60
N SER A 126 13.83 -23.34 -6.54
CA SER A 126 14.56 -23.08 -5.30
C SER A 126 14.05 -21.85 -4.53
N TYR A 127 13.35 -20.96 -5.23
CA TYR A 127 12.84 -19.69 -4.68
C TYR A 127 11.35 -19.74 -4.29
N LYS A 128 10.70 -20.91 -4.37
CA LYS A 128 9.33 -21.07 -3.87
C LYS A 128 9.30 -20.78 -2.37
N GLY A 129 8.53 -19.74 -1.95
CA GLY A 129 8.44 -19.30 -0.55
C GLY A 129 9.76 -18.76 0.04
N TRP A 130 10.69 -18.33 -0.81
CA TRP A 130 11.98 -17.80 -0.35
C TRP A 130 11.84 -16.45 0.35
N SER A 131 12.58 -16.31 1.45
CA SER A 131 12.85 -15.04 2.13
C SER A 131 14.34 -14.95 2.46
N PRO A 132 14.97 -13.78 2.34
CA PRO A 132 16.34 -13.56 2.81
C PRO A 132 16.41 -13.43 4.34
N LEU A 133 15.26 -13.28 5.02
CA LEU A 133 15.18 -13.09 6.45
C LEU A 133 15.20 -14.44 7.18
N PRO A 134 15.79 -14.52 8.38
CA PRO A 134 15.82 -15.75 9.17
C PRO A 134 14.41 -16.18 9.59
N ALA A 135 14.14 -17.48 9.54
CA ALA A 135 12.86 -18.03 9.98
C ALA A 135 12.62 -17.85 11.50
N ASN A 136 13.71 -17.80 12.27
CA ASN A 136 13.65 -17.60 13.72
C ASN A 136 14.74 -16.62 14.16
N ILE A 137 14.38 -15.73 15.08
CA ILE A 137 15.30 -14.78 15.72
C ILE A 137 15.10 -14.92 17.23
N ALA A 138 16.08 -15.50 17.92
CA ALA A 138 16.00 -15.75 19.37
C ALA A 138 15.79 -14.46 20.17
N ASP A 139 16.56 -13.41 19.88
CA ASP A 139 16.45 -12.12 20.55
C ASP A 139 15.11 -11.41 20.32
N ALA A 140 14.40 -11.76 19.26
CA ALA A 140 13.06 -11.24 18.96
C ALA A 140 11.97 -11.93 19.79
N GLY A 141 12.25 -13.05 20.44
CA GLY A 141 11.29 -13.79 21.29
C GLY A 141 10.75 -12.98 22.47
N LYS A 142 11.51 -11.96 22.92
CA LYS A 142 11.06 -11.01 23.97
C LYS A 142 9.96 -10.04 23.50
N PHE A 143 9.69 -9.96 22.21
CA PHE A 143 8.62 -9.17 21.65
C PHE A 143 7.50 -10.10 21.16
N PRO A 144 6.26 -9.96 21.68
CA PRO A 144 5.13 -10.76 21.17
C PRO A 144 4.92 -10.55 19.66
N ARG A 145 5.13 -9.32 19.20
CA ARG A 145 5.09 -8.92 17.79
C ARG A 145 6.25 -7.99 17.47
N LEU A 146 6.99 -8.31 16.42
CA LEU A 146 8.10 -7.50 15.92
C LEU A 146 8.01 -7.34 14.41
N ILE A 147 8.13 -6.12 13.92
CA ILE A 147 8.41 -5.81 12.52
C ILE A 147 9.92 -5.60 12.40
N LEU A 148 10.57 -6.33 11.52
CA LEU A 148 12.00 -6.18 11.20
C LEU A 148 12.15 -5.59 9.81
N VAL A 149 12.91 -4.50 9.70
CA VAL A 149 13.31 -3.89 8.42
C VAL A 149 14.83 -3.97 8.29
N VAL A 150 15.31 -4.59 7.21
CA VAL A 150 16.74 -4.74 6.92
C VAL A 150 17.11 -3.91 5.71
N LYS A 151 17.93 -2.85 5.93
CA LYS A 151 18.17 -1.82 4.92
C LYS A 151 19.07 -2.26 3.77
N ASN A 152 20.11 -3.01 4.03
CA ASN A 152 21.07 -3.41 2.99
C ASN A 152 20.52 -4.43 1.98
N ILE A 153 19.40 -5.11 2.32
CA ILE A 153 18.71 -6.05 1.42
C ILE A 153 17.29 -5.62 1.08
N PRO A 154 16.84 -4.40 1.36
CA PRO A 154 15.50 -3.83 1.56
C PRO A 154 14.38 -4.86 1.64
N PHE A 155 14.28 -5.48 2.80
CA PHE A 155 13.23 -6.44 3.15
C PHE A 155 12.61 -6.10 4.49
N LEU A 156 11.32 -6.37 4.60
CA LEU A 156 10.54 -6.31 5.82
C LEU A 156 9.98 -7.69 6.12
N GLY A 157 10.09 -8.12 7.37
CA GLY A 157 9.42 -9.30 7.90
C GLY A 157 8.71 -8.99 9.19
N TRP A 158 7.61 -9.69 9.46
CA TRP A 158 6.96 -9.60 10.76
C TRP A 158 7.02 -10.94 11.46
N TYR A 159 7.30 -10.86 12.76
CA TYR A 159 7.62 -11.98 13.62
C TYR A 159 6.66 -12.03 14.80
N GLN A 160 6.21 -13.21 15.13
CA GLN A 160 5.46 -13.49 16.35
C GLN A 160 6.29 -14.40 17.27
N ASN A 161 6.58 -13.91 18.48
CA ASN A 161 7.42 -14.64 19.44
C ASN A 161 8.75 -15.14 18.81
N GLY A 162 9.39 -14.30 18.01
CA GLY A 162 10.64 -14.59 17.33
C GLY A 162 10.55 -15.47 16.08
N LYS A 163 9.37 -15.97 15.70
CA LYS A 163 9.13 -16.78 14.49
C LYS A 163 8.62 -15.92 13.36
N LEU A 164 9.19 -16.06 12.17
CA LEU A 164 8.75 -15.34 10.97
C LEU A 164 7.33 -15.77 10.58
N VAL A 165 6.42 -14.80 10.51
CA VAL A 165 5.04 -14.99 10.04
C VAL A 165 4.99 -14.86 8.52
N ASP A 166 5.52 -13.75 7.99
CA ASP A 166 5.62 -13.49 6.55
C ASP A 166 6.67 -12.40 6.30
N SER A 167 7.03 -12.17 5.04
CA SER A 167 8.02 -11.16 4.65
C SER A 167 7.79 -10.66 3.23
N THR A 168 8.27 -9.45 2.98
CA THR A 168 8.19 -8.84 1.65
C THR A 168 9.39 -7.94 1.38
N TYR A 169 9.66 -7.69 0.10
CA TYR A 169 10.56 -6.63 -0.30
C TYR A 169 9.91 -5.26 -0.05
N VAL A 170 10.72 -4.25 0.15
CA VAL A 170 10.28 -2.89 0.42
C VAL A 170 11.14 -1.87 -0.32
N CYS A 171 10.64 -0.65 -0.41
CA CYS A 171 11.45 0.51 -0.73
C CYS A 171 11.65 1.35 0.53
N ILE A 172 12.89 1.77 0.76
CA ILE A 172 13.27 2.67 1.86
C ILE A 172 13.74 4.04 1.32
N GLY A 173 14.14 4.93 2.20
CA GLY A 173 14.63 6.25 1.83
C GLY A 173 15.78 6.22 0.81
N LYS A 174 15.73 7.11 -0.19
CA LYS A 174 16.79 7.26 -1.21
C LYS A 174 18.15 7.51 -0.59
N MET A 175 18.20 8.32 0.46
CA MET A 175 19.41 8.55 1.24
C MET A 175 19.41 7.63 2.45
N ASN A 176 20.58 7.05 2.76
CA ASN A 176 20.70 6.08 3.86
C ASN A 176 20.26 6.64 5.23
N THR A 177 20.37 7.94 5.43
CA THR A 177 19.99 8.64 6.66
C THR A 177 18.49 8.89 6.79
N TRP A 178 17.71 8.77 5.72
CA TRP A 178 16.27 9.12 5.74
C TRP A 178 15.43 8.07 6.44
N THR A 179 15.74 6.78 6.27
CA THR A 179 15.16 5.70 7.08
C THR A 179 16.17 5.36 8.18
N LYS A 180 15.92 5.89 9.39
CA LYS A 180 16.89 5.81 10.51
C LYS A 180 16.88 4.43 11.14
N ARG A 181 18.08 3.87 11.39
CA ARG A 181 18.26 2.67 12.21
C ARG A 181 17.79 2.92 13.65
N GLY A 182 17.18 1.93 14.26
CA GLY A 182 16.73 2.01 15.66
C GLY A 182 15.65 0.99 16.00
N LEU A 183 15.32 0.92 17.29
CA LEU A 183 14.16 0.20 17.79
C LEU A 183 13.06 1.20 18.12
N TYR A 184 11.93 1.06 17.48
CA TYR A 184 10.77 1.91 17.57
C TYR A 184 9.53 1.09 17.98
N THR A 185 8.41 1.77 18.12
CA THR A 185 7.09 1.13 18.23
C THR A 185 6.14 1.78 17.23
N VAL A 186 5.14 1.03 16.79
CA VAL A 186 4.01 1.58 16.03
C VAL A 186 3.25 2.52 16.95
N LYS A 187 3.25 3.82 16.64
CA LYS A 187 2.63 4.90 17.45
C LYS A 187 1.16 5.09 17.11
N ALA A 188 0.80 4.90 15.83
CA ALA A 188 -0.56 5.03 15.33
C ALA A 188 -0.76 4.18 14.09
N LYS A 189 -2.01 3.85 13.80
CA LYS A 189 -2.47 3.20 12.57
C LYS A 189 -3.47 4.12 11.89
N ASP A 190 -3.31 4.29 10.57
CA ASP A 190 -4.23 5.09 9.76
C ASP A 190 -4.48 4.36 8.44
N LEU A 191 -5.71 3.95 8.22
CA LEU A 191 -6.07 3.18 7.02
C LEU A 191 -5.95 4.02 5.74
N ASN A 192 -6.24 5.31 5.82
CA ASN A 192 -6.36 6.22 4.69
C ASN A 192 -5.47 7.47 4.87
N HIS A 193 -4.26 7.29 5.35
CA HIS A 193 -3.35 8.39 5.67
C HIS A 193 -3.01 9.24 4.44
N MET A 194 -3.04 10.56 4.63
CA MET A 194 -2.56 11.53 3.65
C MET A 194 -1.26 12.15 4.15
N SER A 195 -0.22 12.04 3.36
CA SER A 195 1.07 12.65 3.67
C SER A 195 0.99 14.17 3.67
N THR A 196 1.71 14.82 4.60
CA THR A 196 1.96 16.27 4.51
C THR A 196 3.00 16.62 3.44
N TYR A 197 3.75 15.62 2.94
CA TYR A 197 4.72 15.81 1.87
C TYR A 197 4.03 15.65 0.50
N PRO A 198 4.19 16.60 -0.43
CA PRO A 198 3.52 16.52 -1.72
C PRO A 198 4.07 15.37 -2.58
N ASN A 199 3.20 14.79 -3.39
CA ASN A 199 3.58 13.89 -4.47
C ASN A 199 4.19 14.68 -5.65
N ALA A 200 4.53 13.99 -6.75
CA ALA A 200 5.13 14.61 -7.93
C ALA A 200 4.22 15.67 -8.62
N TYR A 201 2.93 15.69 -8.30
CA TYR A 201 1.94 16.65 -8.84
C TYR A 201 1.61 17.78 -7.85
N GLY A 202 2.31 17.87 -6.72
CA GLY A 202 2.09 18.92 -5.71
C GLY A 202 0.92 18.65 -4.75
N PHE A 203 0.26 17.48 -4.80
CA PHE A 203 -0.82 17.10 -3.90
C PHE A 203 -0.32 16.23 -2.76
N PRO A 204 -1.02 16.21 -1.59
CA PRO A 204 -0.75 15.24 -0.52
C PRO A 204 -0.72 13.82 -1.08
N ALA A 205 0.33 13.06 -0.76
CA ALA A 205 0.43 11.67 -1.21
C ALA A 205 -0.47 10.78 -0.37
N PHE A 206 -1.30 9.95 -1.03
CA PHE A 206 -2.11 8.95 -0.36
C PHE A 206 -1.24 7.76 0.06
N MET A 207 -1.29 7.42 1.34
CA MET A 207 -0.49 6.38 1.98
C MET A 207 -1.40 5.41 2.76
N PRO A 208 -2.13 4.51 2.08
CA PRO A 208 -3.06 3.59 2.75
C PRO A 208 -2.31 2.54 3.59
N ASN A 209 -3.02 1.94 4.56
CA ASN A 209 -2.48 0.95 5.49
C ASN A 209 -1.26 1.47 6.26
N ALA A 210 -1.29 2.72 6.69
CA ALA A 210 -0.15 3.41 7.27
C ALA A 210 0.04 3.09 8.75
N LEU A 211 1.29 2.77 9.11
CA LEU A 211 1.77 2.52 10.47
C LEU A 211 2.79 3.60 10.81
N HIS A 212 2.47 4.50 11.72
CA HIS A 212 3.38 5.56 12.17
C HIS A 212 4.48 4.99 13.07
N ILE A 213 5.74 5.29 12.78
CA ILE A 213 6.88 4.77 13.54
C ILE A 213 7.55 5.90 14.34
N TYR A 214 8.10 6.89 13.66
CA TYR A 214 8.79 8.04 14.27
C TYR A 214 8.75 9.25 13.35
N ASP A 215 8.91 10.44 13.87
CA ASP A 215 8.88 11.71 13.14
C ASP A 215 7.75 11.76 12.09
N ARG A 216 8.12 11.81 10.82
CA ARG A 216 7.20 11.73 9.65
C ARG A 216 7.36 10.42 8.89
N VAL A 217 7.94 9.39 9.50
CA VAL A 217 8.23 8.10 8.85
C VAL A 217 7.13 7.10 9.17
N TRP A 218 6.59 6.53 8.10
CA TRP A 218 5.51 5.54 8.12
C TRP A 218 5.93 4.29 7.36
N ILE A 219 5.39 3.13 7.74
CA ILE A 219 5.30 1.95 6.89
C ILE A 219 3.92 2.00 6.26
N HIS A 220 3.81 1.95 4.94
CA HIS A 220 2.51 2.11 4.27
C HIS A 220 2.51 1.43 2.89
N THR A 221 1.32 1.23 2.33
CA THR A 221 1.20 0.83 0.93
C THR A 221 1.77 1.90 0.02
N GLY A 222 2.70 1.52 -0.84
CA GLY A 222 3.30 2.45 -1.81
C GLY A 222 4.11 1.71 -2.86
N ASP A 223 4.30 2.35 -4.00
CA ASP A 223 5.07 1.78 -5.11
C ASP A 223 6.50 1.46 -4.70
N VAL A 224 6.93 0.26 -5.05
CA VAL A 224 8.31 -0.18 -4.91
C VAL A 224 8.95 -0.20 -6.31
N THR A 225 9.50 0.95 -6.70
CA THR A 225 10.16 1.12 -8.01
C THR A 225 11.60 0.61 -8.01
N GLY A 226 12.14 0.35 -6.82
CA GLY A 226 13.49 -0.12 -6.53
C GLY A 226 13.75 -0.11 -5.03
N PRO A 227 14.94 -0.54 -4.60
CA PRO A 227 15.29 -0.68 -3.18
C PRO A 227 15.25 0.63 -2.39
N ASN A 228 15.60 1.76 -3.04
CA ASN A 228 15.71 3.09 -2.41
C ASN A 228 14.91 4.08 -3.24
N CYS A 229 13.62 4.26 -2.96
CA CYS A 229 12.75 5.07 -3.79
C CYS A 229 11.92 6.12 -3.03
N SER A 230 11.91 6.08 -1.68
CA SER A 230 11.09 6.96 -0.85
C SER A 230 11.86 8.19 -0.30
N HIS A 231 11.16 9.07 0.40
CA HIS A 231 11.72 10.19 1.16
C HIS A 231 11.91 9.85 2.65
N GLY A 232 11.95 8.55 3.00
CA GLY A 232 12.19 8.07 4.36
C GLY A 232 11.15 7.06 4.84
N CYS A 233 9.93 7.12 4.35
CA CYS A 233 8.92 6.09 4.58
C CYS A 233 9.34 4.74 4.02
N ILE A 234 8.71 3.69 4.51
CA ILE A 234 8.93 2.32 4.06
C ILE A 234 7.72 1.93 3.21
N ASN A 235 7.91 1.97 1.88
CA ASN A 235 6.86 1.57 0.94
C ASN A 235 6.79 0.04 0.87
N VAL A 236 5.60 -0.48 1.00
CA VAL A 236 5.28 -1.91 0.99
C VAL A 236 4.30 -2.19 -0.14
N PRO A 237 4.47 -3.26 -0.93
CA PRO A 237 3.49 -3.65 -1.95
C PRO A 237 2.10 -3.85 -1.36
N ILE A 238 1.04 -3.62 -2.15
CA ILE A 238 -0.35 -3.54 -1.69
C ILE A 238 -0.76 -4.72 -0.79
N ALA A 239 -0.71 -5.95 -1.32
CA ALA A 239 -1.21 -7.12 -0.59
C ALA A 239 -0.42 -7.44 0.70
N PRO A 240 0.93 -7.39 0.72
CA PRO A 240 1.68 -7.49 1.98
C PRO A 240 1.41 -6.35 2.96
N ALA A 241 1.20 -5.12 2.49
CA ALA A 241 0.92 -3.97 3.36
C ALA A 241 -0.41 -4.14 4.09
N GLU A 242 -1.45 -4.60 3.40
CA GLU A 242 -2.76 -4.89 3.99
C GLU A 242 -2.65 -5.99 5.07
N LYS A 243 -1.96 -7.10 4.77
CA LYS A 243 -1.71 -8.17 5.75
C LYS A 243 -0.96 -7.66 6.97
N LEU A 244 0.10 -6.88 6.76
CA LEU A 244 0.91 -6.29 7.82
C LEU A 244 0.08 -5.34 8.68
N TYR A 245 -0.71 -4.46 8.06
CA TYR A 245 -1.59 -3.53 8.74
C TYR A 245 -2.59 -4.25 9.66
N ASN A 246 -3.27 -5.28 9.14
CA ASN A 246 -4.25 -6.05 9.91
C ASN A 246 -3.59 -6.86 11.05
N TRP A 247 -2.39 -7.38 10.83
CA TRP A 247 -1.64 -8.10 11.85
C TRP A 247 -1.08 -7.20 12.96
N THR A 248 -0.78 -5.92 12.66
CA THR A 248 -0.08 -4.99 13.56
C THR A 248 -1.03 -4.32 14.55
N ASN A 249 -0.60 -4.20 15.81
CA ASN A 249 -1.24 -3.35 16.83
C ASN A 249 -0.39 -2.10 17.10
N VAL A 250 -1.02 -1.04 17.63
CA VAL A 250 -0.28 0.06 18.26
C VAL A 250 0.55 -0.51 19.41
N GLY A 251 1.81 -0.07 19.52
CA GLY A 251 2.79 -0.63 20.46
C GLY A 251 3.60 -1.81 19.91
N THR A 252 3.27 -2.35 18.71
CA THR A 252 4.12 -3.37 18.06
C THR A 252 5.53 -2.83 17.87
N ALA A 253 6.54 -3.61 18.28
CA ALA A 253 7.95 -3.25 18.12
C ALA A 253 8.35 -3.22 16.64
N VAL A 254 9.20 -2.25 16.27
CA VAL A 254 9.76 -2.10 14.91
C VAL A 254 11.26 -1.93 15.01
N LEU A 255 12.02 -2.92 14.57
CA LEU A 255 13.47 -2.84 14.48
C LEU A 255 13.88 -2.51 13.05
N ILE A 256 14.55 -1.38 12.86
CA ILE A 256 15.20 -1.02 11.61
C ILE A 256 16.69 -1.22 11.80
N THR A 257 17.28 -2.17 11.08
CA THR A 257 18.70 -2.51 11.14
C THR A 257 19.39 -2.28 9.80
N GLU A 258 20.68 -2.05 9.82
CA GLU A 258 21.46 -1.92 8.60
C GLU A 258 21.61 -3.27 7.88
N SER A 259 21.93 -4.32 8.63
CA SER A 259 22.12 -5.67 8.09
C SER A 259 21.73 -6.77 9.06
N LEU A 260 21.52 -7.99 8.55
CA LEU A 260 21.27 -9.16 9.40
C LEU A 260 22.44 -9.46 10.37
N LYS A 261 23.65 -9.07 10.04
CA LYS A 261 24.82 -9.24 10.90
C LYS A 261 24.76 -8.34 12.14
N ASP A 262 24.03 -7.24 12.06
CA ASP A 262 23.90 -6.27 13.15
C ASP A 262 22.80 -6.62 14.16
N LEU A 263 21.92 -7.59 13.88
CA LEU A 263 20.74 -7.89 14.68
C LEU A 263 21.06 -8.08 16.17
N GLY A 264 22.04 -8.94 16.50
CA GLY A 264 22.39 -9.19 17.89
C GLY A 264 22.85 -7.95 18.65
N ARG A 265 23.63 -7.08 18.00
CA ARG A 265 24.03 -5.78 18.55
C ARG A 265 22.83 -4.88 18.75
N ASP A 266 21.98 -4.77 17.73
CA ASP A 266 20.82 -3.87 17.73
C ASP A 266 19.81 -4.24 18.79
N PHE A 267 19.56 -5.51 19.03
CA PHE A 267 18.71 -5.97 20.14
C PHE A 267 19.31 -5.69 21.53
N LYS A 268 20.65 -5.69 21.67
CA LYS A 268 21.32 -5.39 22.94
C LYS A 268 21.37 -3.88 23.24
N THR A 269 21.60 -3.05 22.21
CA THR A 269 21.74 -1.61 22.38
C THR A 269 20.43 -0.87 22.32
N ALA A 270 19.39 -1.49 21.76
CA ALA A 270 18.09 -0.89 21.60
C ALA A 270 17.38 -0.71 22.97
N ARG A 271 17.31 0.53 23.42
CA ARG A 271 16.36 0.95 24.46
C ARG A 271 15.09 1.40 23.76
N LEU A 272 13.97 0.77 24.07
CA LEU A 272 12.68 1.33 23.71
C LEU A 272 12.61 2.74 24.29
N GLU A 273 12.41 3.75 23.46
CA GLU A 273 12.07 5.08 23.93
C GLU A 273 10.82 4.93 24.81
N LYS A 274 10.96 5.24 26.10
CA LYS A 274 9.78 5.30 26.99
C LYS A 274 8.80 6.30 26.38
N PRO A 275 7.50 5.98 26.27
CA PRO A 275 6.51 6.92 25.78
C PRO A 275 6.65 8.21 26.60
N ASN A 276 6.91 9.33 25.95
CA ASN A 276 6.87 10.63 26.63
C ASN A 276 5.41 10.99 26.87
N PRO A 277 4.92 10.97 28.13
CA PRO A 277 3.52 11.21 28.43
C PRO A 277 3.07 12.65 28.09
N GLN A 278 3.99 13.55 27.80
CA GLN A 278 3.71 14.97 27.50
C GLN A 278 3.47 15.26 26.01
N LYS A 279 3.53 14.27 25.10
CA LYS A 279 3.29 14.43 23.65
C LYS A 279 2.12 13.61 23.12
N ALA A 280 1.12 13.31 23.95
CA ALA A 280 -0.14 12.80 23.44
C ALA A 280 -0.83 13.92 22.63
N PRO A 281 -1.25 13.68 21.37
CA PRO A 281 -2.07 14.66 20.66
C PRO A 281 -3.36 14.88 21.42
N PRO A 282 -3.89 16.12 21.50
CA PRO A 282 -5.13 16.40 22.22
C PRO A 282 -6.26 15.57 21.62
N VAL A 283 -6.91 14.79 22.47
CA VAL A 283 -8.16 14.11 22.14
C VAL A 283 -9.18 15.21 21.83
N LYS A 284 -9.60 15.34 20.58
CA LYS A 284 -10.71 16.21 20.20
C LYS A 284 -11.98 15.61 20.79
N GLU A 285 -12.40 16.09 21.95
CA GLU A 285 -13.76 15.89 22.45
C GLU A 285 -14.75 16.40 21.43
N LYS A 286 -15.70 15.55 21.04
CA LYS A 286 -16.85 15.94 20.24
C LYS A 286 -17.66 16.97 21.07
N GLY A 287 -17.57 18.25 20.67
CA GLY A 287 -18.35 19.33 21.27
C GLY A 287 -19.84 19.07 21.15
N LYS A 288 -20.53 19.31 22.23
CA LYS A 288 -21.98 19.38 22.39
C LYS A 288 -22.59 20.31 21.33
N GLN A 289 -23.66 19.86 20.72
CA GLN A 289 -24.56 20.69 19.91
C GLN A 289 -25.14 21.80 20.81
N ASP A 290 -24.83 23.04 20.49
CA ASP A 290 -25.62 24.19 20.94
C ASP A 290 -26.70 24.50 19.90
N LYS A 291 -27.96 24.41 20.37
CA LYS A 291 -29.12 24.95 19.70
C LYS A 291 -29.21 26.44 19.98
N GLY A 292 -29.37 27.25 18.97
CA GLY A 292 -29.87 28.58 19.20
C GLY A 292 -29.62 29.61 18.09
N GLN A 293 -30.71 29.92 17.44
CA GLN A 293 -31.09 31.22 16.86
C GLN A 293 -30.71 31.58 15.43
N ALA A 294 -31.77 31.60 14.66
CA ALA A 294 -31.94 32.27 13.39
C ALA A 294 -31.87 33.80 13.54
N ALA A 295 -31.21 34.48 12.64
CA ALA A 295 -31.61 35.82 12.19
C ALA A 295 -31.00 36.10 10.81
N ALA A 296 -31.87 36.54 9.94
CA ALA A 296 -31.63 36.93 8.58
C ALA A 296 -30.66 38.14 8.46
N ASN A 297 -29.89 38.18 7.38
CA ASN A 297 -29.78 39.40 6.56
C ASN A 297 -29.16 39.09 5.19
N GLU A 298 -29.97 39.37 4.18
CA GLU A 298 -29.59 39.56 2.80
C GLU A 298 -28.58 40.71 2.68
N THR A 299 -27.55 40.54 1.88
CA THR A 299 -27.02 41.63 1.06
C THR A 299 -26.29 41.04 -0.15
N GLN A 300 -26.94 41.18 -1.29
CA GLN A 300 -26.37 41.03 -2.64
C GLN A 300 -25.16 41.94 -2.80
N LYS A 301 -24.07 41.43 -3.35
CA LYS A 301 -23.12 42.29 -4.08
C LYS A 301 -22.59 41.58 -5.33
N GLN A 302 -22.90 42.23 -6.41
CA GLN A 302 -22.65 41.95 -7.80
C GLN A 302 -21.17 41.69 -8.13
N VAL A 303 -20.98 40.76 -9.05
CA VAL A 303 -19.75 40.53 -9.81
C VAL A 303 -19.70 41.49 -11.01
N PRO A 304 -18.60 42.17 -11.31
CA PRO A 304 -18.41 42.80 -12.60
C PRO A 304 -17.76 41.85 -13.59
N ARG A 305 -18.45 41.62 -14.70
CA ARG A 305 -17.86 41.11 -15.94
C ARG A 305 -16.88 42.15 -16.47
N ASN A 306 -15.70 41.73 -16.90
CA ASN A 306 -14.96 42.53 -17.88
C ASN A 306 -14.45 41.65 -19.02
N SER A 307 -14.73 42.17 -20.18
CA SER A 307 -14.62 41.63 -21.52
C SER A 307 -13.21 41.76 -22.10
N ASN A 308 -12.88 40.82 -22.95
CA ASN A 308 -12.09 40.88 -24.19
C ASN A 308 -10.91 41.85 -24.32
N LYS A 309 -9.74 41.28 -24.66
CA LYS A 309 -9.02 41.79 -25.85
C LYS A 309 -8.12 40.69 -26.45
N ALA A 310 -8.44 40.37 -27.69
CA ALA A 310 -7.56 39.65 -28.59
C ALA A 310 -6.40 40.57 -29.01
N ALA A 311 -5.20 39.99 -29.16
CA ALA A 311 -4.15 40.58 -29.97
C ALA A 311 -3.39 39.48 -30.68
N THR A 312 -3.51 39.48 -31.96
CA THR A 312 -2.80 38.82 -33.03
C THR A 312 -1.37 39.35 -33.19
N GLY A 313 -0.48 38.52 -33.75
CA GLY A 313 0.85 38.82 -34.33
C GLY A 313 1.93 37.99 -33.69
N GLY A 314 2.60 37.04 -34.33
CA GLY A 314 3.22 37.05 -35.65
C GLY A 314 4.74 37.08 -35.47
N ILE A 315 5.38 36.02 -35.64
CA ILE A 315 6.53 35.64 -36.46
C ILE A 315 6.95 34.22 -36.04
#